data_5fac9a6fbf7ea13578c306b801229786
#
_entry.id   5fac9a6fbf7ea13578c306b801229786
#
_cell.length_a   1.000
_cell.length_b   1.000
_cell.length_c   1.000
_cell.angle_alpha   90.00
_cell.angle_beta   90.00
_cell.angle_gamma   90.00
#
_symmetry.space_group_name_H-M   'P 1'
#
loop_
_entity.id
_entity.type
_entity.pdbx_description
1 polymer ?
#
loop_
_entity_poly.entity_id
_entity_poly.type
_entity_poly.pdbx_seq_one_letter_code
_entity_poly.pdbx_strand_id
1 'polypeptide(L)'
;MYLSEKGILTPPVSPKTRRAKPPGVVFLTFIVCFLIIPGFSLYLQRRFIPENRKIFFNPSPAALRLVSGSFSSFLADMFYIQGILDLSGEFDNSRQRIERIQDDFSAALSLDPKLVQGYFFASIVLGHDKESIAKGVDFLEKYRGLNNSEWRILYWLGFSYYELGNYHKAVDYYREASLLPGAPDFLKSNPVMLYYKSGRADLGIIYLRGLLDSLKEKSQLEWIKVKLEWLENIAQLEKKALEFKGRFGRAPQNLEELVGRGLISTVPKDPFGGGYYWDKETGRVQSGFDPSGPKRPASGSSCSSCEKSGS
;
A
#
# COMPACT_ATOMS: atom_id res chain seq x y z
N MET A 1 14.67 -16.76 75.71
CA MET A 1 15.58 -16.34 76.78
C MET A 1 16.96 -16.89 76.44
N TYR A 2 17.79 -16.12 75.69
CA TYR A 2 19.18 -16.46 75.47
C TYR A 2 19.98 -15.19 75.83
N LEU A 3 20.69 -15.27 76.93
CA LEU A 3 21.67 -14.30 77.39
C LEU A 3 22.93 -14.51 76.57
N SER A 4 23.38 -13.45 75.86
CA SER A 4 24.74 -13.35 75.34
C SER A 4 25.49 -12.34 76.14
N GLU A 5 26.54 -12.85 76.81
CA GLU A 5 27.56 -12.08 77.47
C GLU A 5 28.32 -11.20 76.49
N LYS A 6 28.27 -9.95 76.68
CA LYS A 6 29.32 -8.90 76.66
C LYS A 6 28.65 -7.56 76.50
N GLY A 7 28.56 -6.83 77.62
CA GLY A 7 28.07 -5.47 77.67
C GLY A 7 29.00 -4.50 76.95
N ILE A 8 28.71 -4.23 75.68
CA ILE A 8 29.22 -3.02 75.03
C ILE A 8 27.97 -2.37 74.42
N LEU A 9 27.53 -1.30 75.14
CA LEU A 9 26.49 -0.37 74.66
C LEU A 9 27.04 0.39 73.43
N THR A 10 26.67 -0.12 72.21
CA THR A 10 26.87 0.67 70.99
C THR A 10 25.77 1.74 70.95
N PRO A 11 26.11 3.04 70.74
CA PRO A 11 25.08 4.05 70.61
C PRO A 11 24.24 3.79 69.35
N PRO A 12 22.93 4.13 69.34
CA PRO A 12 22.08 3.94 68.20
C PRO A 12 22.61 4.76 67.03
N VAL A 13 22.93 4.07 65.92
CA VAL A 13 23.28 4.70 64.65
C VAL A 13 22.02 5.47 64.16
N SER A 14 22.07 6.81 64.29
CA SER A 14 20.99 7.66 63.79
C SER A 14 20.88 7.45 62.27
N PRO A 15 19.68 7.16 61.69
CA PRO A 15 19.51 7.08 60.26
C PRO A 15 19.83 8.46 59.70
N LYS A 16 20.86 8.55 58.83
CA LYS A 16 21.13 9.74 58.02
C LYS A 16 19.86 9.98 57.18
N THR A 17 18.99 10.87 57.67
CA THR A 17 17.86 11.39 56.89
C THR A 17 18.43 12.09 55.67
N ARG A 18 18.36 11.42 54.52
CA ARG A 18 18.52 12.10 53.23
C ARG A 18 17.45 13.18 53.17
N ARG A 19 17.85 14.44 53.34
CA ARG A 19 16.97 15.60 53.16
C ARG A 19 16.42 15.48 51.73
N ALA A 20 15.17 15.08 51.57
CA ALA A 20 14.45 15.19 50.34
C ALA A 20 14.47 16.63 49.88
N LYS A 21 14.96 16.90 48.67
CA LYS A 21 14.90 18.25 48.11
C LYS A 21 13.46 18.72 48.11
N PRO A 22 13.15 19.96 48.48
CA PRO A 22 11.78 20.46 48.50
C PRO A 22 11.17 20.31 47.09
N PRO A 23 9.91 19.89 46.99
CA PRO A 23 9.27 19.59 45.70
C PRO A 23 9.32 20.75 44.70
N GLY A 24 9.39 22.00 45.19
CA GLY A 24 9.55 23.19 44.36
C GLY A 24 10.90 23.28 43.61
N VAL A 25 12.00 22.77 44.21
CA VAL A 25 13.31 22.79 43.53
C VAL A 25 13.35 21.76 42.39
N VAL A 26 12.71 20.61 42.56
CA VAL A 26 12.61 19.60 41.50
C VAL A 26 11.73 20.12 40.36
N PHE A 27 10.63 20.78 40.69
CA PHE A 27 9.72 21.36 39.68
C PHE A 27 10.40 22.52 38.93
N LEU A 28 11.14 23.37 39.61
CA LEU A 28 11.89 24.47 38.99
C LEU A 28 12.99 23.95 38.05
N THR A 29 13.71 22.87 38.43
CA THR A 29 14.72 22.26 37.55
C THR A 29 14.06 21.65 36.31
N PHE A 30 12.88 21.04 36.40
CA PHE A 30 12.14 20.55 35.26
C PHE A 30 11.71 21.67 34.29
N ILE A 31 11.20 22.80 34.83
CA ILE A 31 10.82 23.96 34.01
C ILE A 31 12.04 24.56 33.31
N VAL A 32 13.15 24.72 34.05
CA VAL A 32 14.39 25.27 33.51
C VAL A 32 14.96 24.37 32.43
N CYS A 33 14.98 23.04 32.59
CA CYS A 33 15.40 22.11 31.56
C CYS A 33 14.44 22.15 30.34
N PHE A 34 13.13 22.22 30.57
CA PHE A 34 12.14 22.27 29.51
C PHE A 34 12.18 23.54 28.65
N LEU A 35 12.63 24.66 29.22
CA LEU A 35 12.77 25.94 28.51
C LEU A 35 14.18 26.15 27.94
N ILE A 36 15.23 25.76 28.68
CA ILE A 36 16.62 25.99 28.26
C ILE A 36 17.03 25.05 27.12
N ILE A 37 16.65 23.78 27.19
CA ILE A 37 17.05 22.80 26.16
C ILE A 37 16.51 23.18 24.79
N PRO A 38 15.19 23.44 24.60
CA PRO A 38 14.68 23.90 23.32
C PRO A 38 15.23 25.26 22.88
N GLY A 39 15.34 26.21 23.81
CA GLY A 39 15.90 27.54 23.54
C GLY A 39 17.34 27.48 23.07
N PHE A 40 18.16 26.66 23.72
CA PHE A 40 19.55 26.42 23.34
C PHE A 40 19.65 25.64 22.01
N SER A 41 18.78 24.67 21.78
CA SER A 41 18.68 23.95 20.53
C SER A 41 18.35 24.89 19.37
N LEU A 42 17.33 25.76 19.52
CA LEU A 42 16.98 26.78 18.54
C LEU A 42 18.08 27.79 18.28
N TYR A 43 18.81 28.21 19.35
CA TYR A 43 19.96 29.10 19.24
C TYR A 43 21.09 28.44 18.42
N LEU A 44 21.43 27.18 18.73
CA LEU A 44 22.45 26.43 17.98
C LEU A 44 22.01 26.23 16.52
N GLN A 45 20.73 25.90 16.29
CA GLN A 45 20.19 25.71 14.96
C GLN A 45 20.31 26.98 14.10
N ARG A 46 19.97 28.16 14.65
CA ARG A 46 20.09 29.45 13.95
C ARG A 46 21.52 29.90 13.72
N ARG A 47 22.45 29.54 14.61
CA ARG A 47 23.84 30.05 14.51
C ARG A 47 24.80 29.13 13.78
N PHE A 48 24.58 27.83 13.81
CA PHE A 48 25.55 26.86 13.30
C PHE A 48 25.04 26.06 12.11
N ILE A 49 23.73 26.10 11.82
CA ILE A 49 23.19 25.41 10.67
C ILE A 49 22.87 26.46 9.62
N PRO A 50 23.73 26.61 8.56
CA PRO A 50 23.36 27.44 7.43
C PRO A 50 22.07 26.90 6.80
N GLU A 51 21.21 27.79 6.33
CA GLU A 51 19.85 27.54 5.85
C GLU A 51 19.77 26.41 4.80
N ASN A 52 20.89 26.12 4.13
CA ASN A 52 21.02 25.07 3.11
C ASN A 52 21.65 23.74 3.57
N ARG A 53 22.01 23.60 4.85
CA ARG A 53 22.48 22.32 5.40
C ARG A 53 21.51 21.80 6.44
N LYS A 54 20.45 21.16 5.98
CA LYS A 54 19.67 20.27 6.83
C LYS A 54 20.58 19.12 7.25
N ILE A 55 21.01 19.11 8.52
CA ILE A 55 21.77 17.98 9.07
C ILE A 55 20.80 16.82 9.16
N PHE A 56 21.03 15.84 8.32
CA PHE A 56 20.23 14.61 8.32
C PHE A 56 20.73 13.72 9.46
N PHE A 57 19.95 13.64 10.51
CA PHE A 57 20.17 12.65 11.55
C PHE A 57 19.52 11.35 11.09
N ASN A 58 20.32 10.46 10.54
CA ASN A 58 19.88 9.13 10.12
C ASN A 58 20.61 8.07 10.98
N PRO A 59 20.17 7.85 12.22
CA PRO A 59 20.76 6.84 13.10
C PRO A 59 20.38 5.45 12.59
N SER A 60 21.32 4.49 12.75
CA SER A 60 21.00 3.12 12.37
C SER A 60 19.79 2.61 13.18
N PRO A 61 18.91 1.78 12.58
CA PRO A 61 17.78 1.17 13.28
C PRO A 61 18.15 0.43 14.57
N ALA A 62 19.34 -0.17 14.62
CA ALA A 62 19.86 -0.85 15.80
C ALA A 62 20.19 0.15 16.91
N ALA A 63 20.84 1.28 16.58
CA ALA A 63 21.14 2.33 17.55
C ALA A 63 19.86 2.97 18.10
N LEU A 64 18.87 3.21 17.23
CA LEU A 64 17.57 3.73 17.65
C LEU A 64 16.88 2.83 18.68
N ARG A 65 16.81 1.53 18.41
CA ARG A 65 16.21 0.55 19.35
C ARG A 65 16.93 0.50 20.68
N LEU A 66 18.26 0.62 20.66
CA LEU A 66 19.06 0.58 21.89
C LEU A 66 18.81 1.80 22.77
N VAL A 67 18.68 2.99 22.16
CA VAL A 67 18.55 4.26 22.89
C VAL A 67 17.09 4.53 23.28
N SER A 68 16.12 4.06 22.49
CA SER A 68 14.70 4.41 22.68
C SER A 68 14.09 3.83 23.96
N GLY A 69 14.45 2.61 24.35
CA GLY A 69 13.89 1.98 25.55
C GLY A 69 12.35 2.08 25.59
N SER A 70 11.82 2.60 26.70
CA SER A 70 10.38 2.81 26.91
C SER A 70 9.77 3.96 26.06
N PHE A 71 10.59 4.75 25.37
CA PHE A 71 10.15 5.87 24.54
C PHE A 71 10.09 5.54 23.05
N SER A 72 10.17 4.24 22.69
CA SER A 72 10.22 3.80 21.28
C SER A 72 9.03 4.31 20.46
N SER A 73 7.80 4.19 20.97
CA SER A 73 6.59 4.67 20.27
C SER A 73 6.59 6.18 20.07
N PHE A 74 7.01 6.94 21.10
CA PHE A 74 7.11 8.40 20.98
C PHE A 74 8.15 8.82 19.92
N LEU A 75 9.29 8.16 19.88
CA LEU A 75 10.31 8.42 18.85
C LEU A 75 9.83 7.98 17.47
N ALA A 76 9.08 6.87 17.37
CA ALA A 76 8.46 6.43 16.11
C ALA A 76 7.52 7.51 15.57
N ASP A 77 6.67 8.08 16.43
CA ASP A 77 5.76 9.18 16.05
C ASP A 77 6.52 10.42 15.59
N MET A 78 7.63 10.76 16.24
CA MET A 78 8.47 11.90 15.84
C MET A 78 9.06 11.70 14.44
N PHE A 79 9.64 10.54 14.14
CA PHE A 79 10.15 10.23 12.80
C PHE A 79 9.02 10.17 11.75
N TYR A 80 7.87 9.64 12.14
CA TYR A 80 6.69 9.62 11.27
C TYR A 80 6.24 11.04 10.91
N ILE A 81 6.12 11.94 11.89
CA ILE A 81 5.76 13.34 11.67
C ILE A 81 6.83 14.03 10.80
N GLN A 82 8.11 13.78 11.04
CA GLN A 82 9.19 14.32 10.21
C GLN A 82 9.05 13.86 8.75
N GLY A 83 8.81 12.59 8.50
CA GLY A 83 8.58 12.06 7.15
C GLY A 83 7.36 12.71 6.47
N ILE A 84 6.27 12.98 7.21
CA ILE A 84 5.10 13.70 6.69
C ILE A 84 5.45 15.17 6.35
N LEU A 85 6.21 15.85 7.19
CA LEU A 85 6.66 17.22 6.92
C LEU A 85 7.56 17.27 5.67
N ASP A 86 8.41 16.28 5.50
CA ASP A 86 9.28 16.18 4.33
C ASP A 86 8.51 15.83 3.03
N LEU A 87 7.33 15.21 3.12
CA LEU A 87 6.43 15.07 1.97
C LEU A 87 5.95 16.41 1.41
N SER A 88 5.73 17.40 2.28
CA SER A 88 5.28 18.75 1.90
C SER A 88 6.42 19.72 1.63
N GLY A 89 7.67 19.32 1.91
CA GLY A 89 8.85 20.19 1.77
C GLY A 89 9.26 20.40 0.31
N GLU A 90 9.92 21.55 0.05
CA GLU A 90 10.59 21.81 -1.20
C GLU A 90 11.96 21.13 -1.22
N PHE A 91 12.23 20.38 -2.29
CA PHE A 91 13.51 19.71 -2.52
C PHE A 91 13.97 20.00 -3.94
N ASP A 92 15.24 20.34 -4.07
CA ASP A 92 15.86 20.59 -5.38
C ASP A 92 15.98 19.30 -6.22
N ASN A 93 15.94 18.12 -5.58
CA ASN A 93 16.10 16.83 -6.21
C ASN A 93 15.07 15.81 -5.69
N SER A 94 14.22 15.34 -6.58
CA SER A 94 13.18 14.35 -6.28
C SER A 94 13.73 13.03 -5.70
N ARG A 95 14.92 12.61 -6.18
CA ARG A 95 15.58 11.40 -5.69
C ARG A 95 16.01 11.51 -4.22
N GLN A 96 16.66 12.63 -3.87
CA GLN A 96 17.07 12.89 -2.47
C GLN A 96 15.85 13.00 -1.56
N ARG A 97 14.76 13.59 -2.06
CA ARG A 97 13.50 13.66 -1.33
C ARG A 97 12.96 12.27 -0.99
N ILE A 98 12.88 11.37 -1.98
CA ILE A 98 12.39 10.01 -1.77
C ILE A 98 13.25 9.27 -0.75
N GLU A 99 14.57 9.30 -0.92
CA GLU A 99 15.52 8.63 -0.02
C GLU A 99 15.35 9.12 1.42
N ARG A 100 15.25 10.43 1.62
CA ARG A 100 15.07 11.02 2.94
C ARG A 100 13.76 10.61 3.61
N ILE A 101 12.65 10.72 2.88
CA ILE A 101 11.33 10.32 3.38
C ILE A 101 11.33 8.84 3.77
N GLN A 102 11.96 7.99 2.95
CA GLN A 102 12.10 6.57 3.24
C GLN A 102 12.98 6.31 4.46
N ASP A 103 14.03 7.10 4.69
CA ASP A 103 14.86 7.01 5.88
C ASP A 103 14.07 7.33 7.14
N ASP A 104 13.29 8.42 7.15
CA ASP A 104 12.45 8.79 8.29
C ASP A 104 11.42 7.72 8.61
N PHE A 105 10.69 7.21 7.59
CA PHE A 105 9.74 6.12 7.81
C PHE A 105 10.41 4.82 8.19
N SER A 106 11.61 4.52 7.69
CA SER A 106 12.36 3.33 8.11
C SER A 106 12.76 3.40 9.58
N ALA A 107 13.15 4.58 10.06
CA ALA A 107 13.42 4.82 11.47
C ALA A 107 12.14 4.62 12.30
N ALA A 108 11.02 5.22 11.91
CA ALA A 108 9.73 5.05 12.56
C ALA A 108 9.31 3.58 12.65
N LEU A 109 9.34 2.84 11.52
CA LEU A 109 8.95 1.42 11.45
C LEU A 109 9.90 0.48 12.21
N SER A 110 11.16 0.87 12.36
CA SER A 110 12.11 0.10 13.19
C SER A 110 11.77 0.20 14.68
N LEU A 111 11.16 1.30 15.11
CA LEU A 111 10.75 1.56 16.48
C LEU A 111 9.34 1.06 16.78
N ASP A 112 8.42 1.24 15.82
CA ASP A 112 7.06 0.72 15.88
C ASP A 112 6.63 0.08 14.53
N PRO A 113 6.82 -1.24 14.38
CA PRO A 113 6.41 -1.96 13.17
C PRO A 113 4.90 -1.97 12.91
N LYS A 114 4.07 -1.62 13.91
CA LYS A 114 2.61 -1.56 13.77
C LYS A 114 2.10 -0.25 13.19
N LEU A 115 2.98 0.71 12.96
CA LEU A 115 2.66 2.00 12.35
C LEU A 115 2.36 1.82 10.85
N VAL A 116 1.16 1.31 10.53
CA VAL A 116 0.75 0.91 9.16
C VAL A 116 0.87 2.07 8.17
N GLN A 117 0.54 3.29 8.59
CA GLN A 117 0.65 4.49 7.76
C GLN A 117 2.08 4.77 7.29
N GLY A 118 3.10 4.40 8.07
CA GLY A 118 4.50 4.54 7.69
C GLY A 118 4.85 3.76 6.42
N TYR A 119 4.32 2.54 6.27
CA TYR A 119 4.49 1.77 5.03
C TYR A 119 3.83 2.44 3.83
N PHE A 120 2.61 2.97 4.02
CA PHE A 120 1.86 3.65 2.96
C PHE A 120 2.59 4.89 2.45
N PHE A 121 2.96 5.80 3.34
CA PHE A 121 3.63 7.05 2.95
C PHE A 121 5.01 6.82 2.36
N ALA A 122 5.77 5.84 2.88
CA ALA A 122 7.11 5.52 2.37
C ALA A 122 7.10 4.81 1.00
N SER A 123 5.95 4.39 0.50
CA SER A 123 5.85 3.62 -0.73
C SER A 123 4.90 4.22 -1.76
N ILE A 124 3.64 4.43 -1.40
CA ILE A 124 2.58 4.79 -2.36
C ILE A 124 2.56 6.29 -2.68
N VAL A 125 2.83 7.14 -1.69
CA VAL A 125 2.67 8.60 -1.84
C VAL A 125 3.87 9.27 -2.50
N LEU A 126 5.01 8.58 -2.62
CA LEU A 126 6.28 9.19 -3.02
C LEU A 126 6.38 9.60 -4.49
N GLY A 127 5.54 9.10 -5.37
CA GLY A 127 5.59 9.51 -6.78
C GLY A 127 4.70 8.69 -7.71
N HIS A 128 4.61 9.19 -8.95
CA HIS A 128 3.77 8.59 -9.99
C HIS A 128 4.60 8.04 -11.16
N ASP A 129 5.92 8.23 -11.13
CA ASP A 129 6.82 7.67 -12.14
C ASP A 129 7.30 6.27 -11.73
N LYS A 130 7.72 5.49 -12.73
CA LYS A 130 8.10 4.09 -12.54
C LYS A 130 9.30 3.91 -11.59
N GLU A 131 10.23 4.88 -11.54
CA GLU A 131 11.40 4.79 -10.66
C GLU A 131 10.98 4.95 -9.20
N SER A 132 10.12 5.92 -8.91
CA SER A 132 9.58 6.16 -7.57
C SER A 132 8.73 5.00 -7.07
N ILE A 133 7.89 4.42 -7.95
CA ILE A 133 7.09 3.24 -7.62
C ILE A 133 8.00 2.04 -7.32
N ALA A 134 9.06 1.82 -8.10
CA ALA A 134 10.01 0.73 -7.87
C ALA A 134 10.71 0.88 -6.51
N LYS A 135 11.13 2.08 -6.12
CA LYS A 135 11.68 2.35 -4.79
C LYS A 135 10.68 2.10 -3.67
N GLY A 136 9.40 2.43 -3.90
CA GLY A 136 8.30 2.10 -2.99
C GLY A 136 8.14 0.59 -2.81
N VAL A 137 8.24 -0.19 -3.89
CA VAL A 137 8.23 -1.66 -3.85
C VAL A 137 9.40 -2.19 -3.04
N ASP A 138 10.63 -1.72 -3.32
CA ASP A 138 11.82 -2.15 -2.59
C ASP A 138 11.71 -1.86 -1.08
N PHE A 139 11.13 -0.71 -0.74
CA PHE A 139 10.85 -0.36 0.66
C PHE A 139 9.86 -1.33 1.30
N LEU A 140 8.71 -1.58 0.67
CA LEU A 140 7.70 -2.50 1.21
C LEU A 140 8.24 -3.92 1.34
N GLU A 141 8.96 -4.44 0.35
CA GLU A 141 9.58 -5.76 0.39
C GLU A 141 10.58 -5.89 1.55
N LYS A 142 11.39 -4.85 1.76
CA LYS A 142 12.38 -4.81 2.84
C LYS A 142 11.73 -4.85 4.23
N TYR A 143 10.65 -4.10 4.41
CA TYR A 143 10.08 -3.87 5.74
C TYR A 143 8.82 -4.72 6.05
N ARG A 144 8.19 -5.37 5.05
CA ARG A 144 6.99 -6.19 5.27
C ARG A 144 7.17 -7.28 6.34
N GLY A 145 8.37 -7.82 6.46
CA GLY A 145 8.69 -8.84 7.46
C GLY A 145 8.54 -8.39 8.92
N LEU A 146 8.50 -7.09 9.18
CA LEU A 146 8.28 -6.53 10.51
C LEU A 146 6.81 -6.62 10.96
N ASN A 147 5.86 -6.73 10.01
CA ASN A 147 4.42 -6.80 10.28
C ASN A 147 3.73 -7.75 9.29
N ASN A 148 4.01 -9.03 9.40
CA ASN A 148 3.56 -10.08 8.46
C ASN A 148 2.04 -10.30 8.44
N SER A 149 1.31 -9.88 9.48
CA SER A 149 -0.14 -10.07 9.59
C SER A 149 -0.95 -8.90 9.02
N GLU A 150 -0.30 -7.86 8.55
CA GLU A 150 -0.98 -6.66 8.05
C GLU A 150 -1.24 -6.77 6.53
N TRP A 151 -2.48 -7.07 6.17
CA TRP A 151 -2.91 -7.26 4.78
C TRP A 151 -2.70 -6.02 3.88
N ARG A 152 -2.73 -4.80 4.45
CA ARG A 152 -2.57 -3.55 3.68
C ARG A 152 -1.19 -3.44 3.04
N ILE A 153 -0.14 -3.97 3.67
CA ILE A 153 1.23 -3.96 3.12
C ILE A 153 1.28 -4.77 1.83
N LEU A 154 0.69 -5.97 1.84
CA LEU A 154 0.60 -6.82 0.65
C LEU A 154 -0.33 -6.20 -0.41
N TYR A 155 -1.41 -5.55 0.01
CA TYR A 155 -2.29 -4.82 -0.90
C TYR A 155 -1.53 -3.70 -1.63
N TRP A 156 -0.72 -2.91 -0.93
CA TRP A 156 0.09 -1.85 -1.55
C TRP A 156 1.18 -2.41 -2.46
N LEU A 157 1.81 -3.52 -2.10
CA LEU A 157 2.72 -4.24 -3.01
C LEU A 157 1.99 -4.65 -4.29
N GLY A 158 0.83 -5.26 -4.17
CA GLY A 158 0.00 -5.61 -5.31
C GLY A 158 -0.35 -4.40 -6.18
N PHE A 159 -0.73 -3.29 -5.57
CA PHE A 159 -1.02 -2.04 -6.26
C PHE A 159 0.22 -1.48 -7.00
N SER A 160 1.36 -1.44 -6.34
CA SER A 160 2.60 -0.95 -6.94
C SER A 160 3.06 -1.81 -8.12
N TYR A 161 2.95 -3.15 -8.01
CA TYR A 161 3.25 -4.04 -9.14
C TYR A 161 2.25 -3.88 -10.28
N TYR A 162 0.98 -3.59 -9.98
CA TYR A 162 -0.02 -3.26 -10.99
C TYR A 162 0.36 -2.00 -11.78
N GLU A 163 0.74 -0.91 -11.10
CA GLU A 163 1.20 0.34 -11.72
C GLU A 163 2.47 0.13 -12.57
N LEU A 164 3.35 -0.78 -12.16
CA LEU A 164 4.54 -1.17 -12.95
C LEU A 164 4.20 -2.07 -14.15
N GLY A 165 2.94 -2.50 -14.32
CA GLY A 165 2.51 -3.43 -15.37
C GLY A 165 2.86 -4.90 -15.09
N ASN A 166 3.37 -5.22 -13.91
CA ASN A 166 3.67 -6.60 -13.51
C ASN A 166 2.44 -7.25 -12.86
N TYR A 167 1.45 -7.55 -13.69
CA TYR A 167 0.16 -8.06 -13.25
C TYR A 167 0.23 -9.42 -12.55
N HIS A 168 1.20 -10.27 -12.90
CA HIS A 168 1.38 -11.58 -12.24
C HIS A 168 1.74 -11.40 -10.76
N LYS A 169 2.75 -10.60 -10.46
CA LYS A 169 3.11 -10.30 -9.06
C LYS A 169 1.99 -9.58 -8.33
N ALA A 170 1.30 -8.64 -8.99
CA ALA A 170 0.16 -7.96 -8.41
C ALA A 170 -0.92 -8.94 -7.95
N VAL A 171 -1.26 -9.93 -8.77
CA VAL A 171 -2.22 -11.00 -8.43
C VAL A 171 -1.76 -11.79 -7.21
N ASP A 172 -0.50 -12.20 -7.17
CA ASP A 172 0.02 -12.99 -6.07
C ASP A 172 -0.09 -12.24 -4.75
N TYR A 173 0.28 -10.95 -4.72
CA TYR A 173 0.17 -10.12 -3.53
C TYR A 173 -1.28 -9.84 -3.12
N TYR A 174 -2.20 -9.58 -4.04
CA TYR A 174 -3.61 -9.41 -3.69
C TYR A 174 -4.23 -10.70 -3.14
N ARG A 175 -3.85 -11.85 -3.71
CA ARG A 175 -4.29 -13.15 -3.19
C ARG A 175 -3.76 -13.38 -1.78
N GLU A 176 -2.46 -13.16 -1.55
CA GLU A 176 -1.85 -13.29 -0.22
C GLU A 176 -2.52 -12.34 0.79
N ALA A 177 -2.73 -11.07 0.42
CA ALA A 177 -3.45 -10.10 1.25
C ALA A 177 -4.87 -10.57 1.62
N SER A 178 -5.60 -11.17 0.66
CA SER A 178 -6.99 -11.62 0.88
C SER A 178 -7.13 -12.76 1.89
N LEU A 179 -6.04 -13.47 2.16
CA LEU A 179 -6.00 -14.60 3.12
C LEU A 179 -5.69 -14.13 4.55
N LEU A 180 -5.23 -12.89 4.74
CA LEU A 180 -4.87 -12.38 6.05
C LEU A 180 -6.09 -11.94 6.87
N PRO A 181 -6.02 -12.03 8.21
CA PRO A 181 -7.08 -11.58 9.10
C PRO A 181 -7.43 -10.10 8.89
N GLY A 182 -8.72 -9.79 8.89
CA GLY A 182 -9.20 -8.41 8.71
C GLY A 182 -9.14 -7.87 7.28
N ALA A 183 -8.71 -8.69 6.31
CA ALA A 183 -8.75 -8.32 4.91
C ALA A 183 -10.20 -8.16 4.44
N PRO A 184 -10.54 -7.05 3.77
CA PRO A 184 -11.89 -6.79 3.31
C PRO A 184 -12.28 -7.72 2.15
N ASP A 185 -13.58 -8.00 2.02
CA ASP A 185 -14.09 -8.94 1.02
C ASP A 185 -13.83 -8.52 -0.44
N PHE A 186 -13.68 -7.22 -0.69
CA PHE A 186 -13.35 -6.77 -2.05
C PHE A 186 -12.01 -7.33 -2.54
N LEU A 187 -11.05 -7.62 -1.64
CA LEU A 187 -9.77 -8.20 -2.01
C LEU A 187 -9.90 -9.62 -2.57
N LYS A 188 -10.93 -10.36 -2.17
CA LYS A 188 -11.19 -11.71 -2.68
C LYS A 188 -11.52 -11.70 -4.18
N SER A 189 -12.12 -10.62 -4.68
CA SER A 189 -12.51 -10.51 -6.10
C SER A 189 -11.60 -9.60 -6.94
N ASN A 190 -10.70 -8.84 -6.33
CA ASN A 190 -9.81 -7.89 -7.02
C ASN A 190 -8.80 -8.57 -7.97
N PRO A 191 -8.22 -9.74 -7.64
CA PRO A 191 -7.29 -10.42 -8.55
C PRO A 191 -7.89 -10.75 -9.92
N VAL A 192 -9.20 -10.90 -10.02
CA VAL A 192 -9.90 -11.24 -11.27
C VAL A 192 -9.63 -10.24 -12.39
N MET A 193 -9.64 -8.94 -12.05
CA MET A 193 -9.35 -7.88 -13.03
C MET A 193 -7.92 -7.92 -13.51
N LEU A 194 -6.99 -8.28 -12.63
CA LEU A 194 -5.59 -8.43 -12.99
C LEU A 194 -5.34 -9.63 -13.89
N TYR A 195 -6.02 -10.75 -13.63
CA TYR A 195 -6.00 -11.90 -14.54
C TYR A 195 -6.54 -11.53 -15.93
N TYR A 196 -7.64 -10.79 -15.99
CA TYR A 196 -8.17 -10.27 -17.25
C TYR A 196 -7.14 -9.36 -17.97
N LYS A 197 -6.62 -8.34 -17.29
CA LYS A 197 -5.63 -7.40 -17.86
C LYS A 197 -4.32 -8.09 -18.27
N SER A 198 -3.89 -9.10 -17.53
CA SER A 198 -2.69 -9.89 -17.87
C SER A 198 -2.89 -10.92 -18.97
N GLY A 199 -4.12 -11.12 -19.45
CA GLY A 199 -4.43 -12.10 -20.45
C GLY A 199 -4.62 -13.52 -19.95
N ARG A 200 -4.80 -13.68 -18.67
CA ARG A 200 -4.95 -14.96 -18.00
C ARG A 200 -6.36 -15.13 -17.47
N ALA A 201 -7.37 -14.93 -18.33
CA ALA A 201 -8.76 -15.17 -17.98
C ALA A 201 -8.99 -16.60 -17.44
N ASP A 202 -8.22 -17.58 -17.94
CA ASP A 202 -8.17 -18.96 -17.44
C ASP A 202 -7.89 -19.04 -15.93
N LEU A 203 -6.89 -18.32 -15.44
CA LEU A 203 -6.54 -18.27 -14.02
C LEU A 203 -7.60 -17.54 -13.19
N GLY A 204 -8.17 -16.46 -13.75
CA GLY A 204 -9.28 -15.75 -13.12
C GLY A 204 -10.50 -16.64 -12.91
N ILE A 205 -10.83 -17.48 -13.87
CA ILE A 205 -11.91 -18.48 -13.80
C ILE A 205 -11.63 -19.49 -12.69
N ILE A 206 -10.43 -20.07 -12.67
CA ILE A 206 -10.03 -21.03 -11.62
C ILE A 206 -10.13 -20.38 -10.23
N TYR A 207 -9.63 -19.15 -10.10
CA TYR A 207 -9.68 -18.41 -8.84
C TYR A 207 -11.12 -18.16 -8.37
N LEU A 208 -12.01 -17.68 -9.25
CA LEU A 208 -13.41 -17.43 -8.91
C LEU A 208 -14.17 -18.71 -8.54
N ARG A 209 -13.93 -19.81 -9.25
CA ARG A 209 -14.53 -21.10 -8.94
C ARG A 209 -14.12 -21.58 -7.55
N GLY A 210 -12.83 -21.45 -7.19
CA GLY A 210 -12.37 -21.77 -5.84
C GLY A 210 -12.98 -20.88 -4.73
N LEU A 211 -13.38 -19.65 -5.06
CA LEU A 211 -14.07 -18.77 -4.10
C LEU A 211 -15.53 -19.18 -3.88
N LEU A 212 -16.22 -19.71 -4.87
CA LEU A 212 -17.64 -20.10 -4.75
C LEU A 212 -17.88 -21.04 -3.58
N ASP A 213 -16.96 -21.99 -3.34
CA ASP A 213 -17.08 -22.97 -2.25
C ASP A 213 -16.81 -22.35 -0.86
N SER A 214 -16.17 -21.22 -0.79
CA SER A 214 -15.77 -20.55 0.46
C SER A 214 -16.74 -19.47 0.94
N LEU A 215 -17.61 -18.97 0.04
CA LEU A 215 -18.51 -17.85 0.34
C LEU A 215 -19.86 -18.33 0.87
N LYS A 216 -20.34 -17.66 1.92
CA LYS A 216 -21.63 -17.95 2.57
C LYS A 216 -22.70 -16.91 2.27
N GLU A 217 -22.31 -15.70 1.91
CA GLU A 217 -23.23 -14.60 1.67
C GLU A 217 -23.77 -14.61 0.26
N LYS A 218 -25.10 -14.59 0.11
CA LYS A 218 -25.79 -14.70 -1.18
C LYS A 218 -25.45 -13.56 -2.13
N SER A 219 -25.33 -12.33 -1.64
CA SER A 219 -24.96 -11.15 -2.44
C SER A 219 -23.56 -11.28 -3.06
N GLN A 220 -22.61 -11.80 -2.29
CA GLN A 220 -21.24 -12.05 -2.76
C GLN A 220 -21.22 -13.19 -3.80
N LEU A 221 -21.99 -14.24 -3.58
CA LEU A 221 -22.10 -15.36 -4.52
C LEU A 221 -22.63 -14.91 -5.89
N GLU A 222 -23.69 -14.11 -5.92
CA GLU A 222 -24.23 -13.58 -7.18
C GLU A 222 -23.20 -12.70 -7.91
N TRP A 223 -22.50 -11.84 -7.19
CA TRP A 223 -21.46 -11.00 -7.77
C TRP A 223 -20.30 -11.81 -8.35
N ILE A 224 -19.87 -12.88 -7.68
CA ILE A 224 -18.81 -13.77 -8.16
C ILE A 224 -19.30 -14.54 -9.42
N LYS A 225 -20.55 -14.99 -9.45
CA LYS A 225 -21.12 -15.67 -10.64
C LYS A 225 -21.13 -14.75 -11.86
N VAL A 226 -21.51 -13.47 -11.70
CA VAL A 226 -21.50 -12.49 -12.79
C VAL A 226 -20.08 -12.28 -13.33
N LYS A 227 -19.08 -12.18 -12.44
CA LYS A 227 -17.68 -12.07 -12.87
C LYS A 227 -17.17 -13.34 -13.54
N LEU A 228 -17.58 -14.49 -13.08
CA LEU A 228 -17.22 -15.78 -13.66
C LEU A 228 -17.78 -15.90 -15.10
N GLU A 229 -19.07 -15.62 -15.27
CA GLU A 229 -19.70 -15.58 -16.60
C GLU A 229 -18.97 -14.63 -17.55
N TRP A 230 -18.63 -13.43 -17.06
CA TRP A 230 -17.90 -12.44 -17.84
C TRP A 230 -16.54 -12.95 -18.33
N LEU A 231 -15.74 -13.57 -17.45
CA LEU A 231 -14.44 -14.15 -17.81
C LEU A 231 -14.58 -15.40 -18.71
N GLU A 232 -15.57 -16.24 -18.47
CA GLU A 232 -15.83 -17.43 -19.28
C GLU A 232 -16.20 -17.04 -20.72
N ASN A 233 -17.00 -15.99 -20.89
CA ASN A 233 -17.32 -15.44 -22.21
C ASN A 233 -16.06 -14.94 -22.93
N ILE A 234 -15.18 -14.19 -22.24
CA ILE A 234 -13.92 -13.72 -22.81
C ILE A 234 -13.03 -14.90 -23.22
N ALA A 235 -12.82 -15.86 -22.32
CA ALA A 235 -11.98 -17.03 -22.61
C ALA A 235 -12.53 -17.86 -23.77
N GLN A 236 -13.85 -18.00 -23.87
CA GLN A 236 -14.49 -18.69 -24.98
C GLN A 236 -14.29 -17.96 -26.32
N LEU A 237 -14.47 -16.65 -26.34
CA LEU A 237 -14.26 -15.83 -27.54
C LEU A 237 -12.78 -15.83 -27.97
N GLU A 238 -11.83 -15.73 -27.03
CA GLU A 238 -10.39 -15.83 -27.33
C GLU A 238 -10.03 -17.20 -27.91
N LYS A 239 -10.57 -18.29 -27.35
CA LYS A 239 -10.39 -19.63 -27.88
C LYS A 239 -10.91 -19.74 -29.31
N LYS A 240 -12.08 -19.15 -29.63
CA LYS A 240 -12.66 -19.15 -30.97
C LYS A 240 -11.88 -18.26 -31.93
N ALA A 241 -11.33 -17.14 -31.49
CA ALA A 241 -10.44 -16.31 -32.28
C ALA A 241 -9.13 -17.06 -32.64
N LEU A 242 -8.59 -17.84 -31.70
CA LEU A 242 -7.43 -18.70 -31.96
C LEU A 242 -7.75 -19.81 -32.97
N GLU A 243 -8.92 -20.44 -32.84
CA GLU A 243 -9.41 -21.43 -33.84
C GLU A 243 -9.57 -20.80 -35.22
N PHE A 244 -10.14 -19.58 -35.29
CA PHE A 244 -10.24 -18.82 -36.54
C PHE A 244 -8.86 -18.59 -37.16
N LYS A 245 -7.87 -18.13 -36.34
CA LYS A 245 -6.50 -17.91 -36.82
C LYS A 245 -5.87 -19.20 -37.37
N GLY A 246 -6.09 -20.33 -36.70
CA GLY A 246 -5.60 -21.63 -37.18
C GLY A 246 -6.22 -22.06 -38.51
N ARG A 247 -7.53 -21.76 -38.74
CA ARG A 247 -8.24 -22.13 -39.96
C ARG A 247 -7.97 -21.20 -41.16
N PHE A 248 -7.83 -19.89 -40.88
CA PHE A 248 -7.77 -18.87 -41.94
C PHE A 248 -6.40 -18.19 -42.06
N GLY A 249 -5.39 -18.56 -41.24
CA GLY A 249 -4.03 -18.02 -41.26
C GLY A 249 -3.89 -16.58 -40.77
N ARG A 250 -4.98 -15.93 -40.31
CA ARG A 250 -5.01 -14.57 -39.81
C ARG A 250 -5.94 -14.42 -38.60
N ALA A 251 -5.76 -13.40 -37.82
CA ALA A 251 -6.71 -13.06 -36.77
C ALA A 251 -8.04 -12.53 -37.33
N PRO A 252 -9.15 -12.65 -36.58
CA PRO A 252 -10.42 -12.05 -36.99
C PRO A 252 -10.34 -10.51 -36.97
N GLN A 253 -11.09 -9.84 -37.82
CA GLN A 253 -11.18 -8.39 -37.85
C GLN A 253 -12.06 -7.82 -36.74
N ASN A 254 -13.10 -8.57 -36.38
CA ASN A 254 -14.04 -8.29 -35.28
C ASN A 254 -14.67 -9.62 -34.83
N LEU A 255 -15.49 -9.58 -33.78
CA LEU A 255 -16.14 -10.79 -33.24
C LEU A 255 -17.30 -11.28 -34.14
N GLU A 256 -17.93 -10.41 -34.93
CA GLU A 256 -18.98 -10.75 -35.89
C GLU A 256 -18.44 -11.66 -36.98
N GLU A 257 -17.17 -11.57 -37.33
CA GLU A 257 -16.54 -12.48 -38.30
C GLU A 257 -16.51 -13.93 -37.79
N LEU A 258 -16.42 -14.15 -36.47
CA LEU A 258 -16.54 -15.50 -35.88
C LEU A 258 -17.96 -16.07 -36.06
N VAL A 259 -18.97 -15.22 -35.97
CA VAL A 259 -20.36 -15.59 -36.21
C VAL A 259 -20.56 -15.92 -37.71
N GLY A 260 -20.12 -15.04 -38.61
CA GLY A 260 -20.23 -15.21 -40.04
C GLY A 260 -19.53 -16.47 -40.60
N ARG A 261 -18.51 -16.97 -39.90
CA ARG A 261 -17.80 -18.22 -40.21
C ARG A 261 -18.31 -19.44 -39.44
N GLY A 262 -19.38 -19.28 -38.66
CA GLY A 262 -20.01 -20.39 -37.93
C GLY A 262 -19.19 -20.95 -36.77
N LEU A 263 -18.22 -20.18 -36.25
CA LEU A 263 -17.41 -20.58 -35.08
C LEU A 263 -18.14 -20.37 -33.78
N ILE A 264 -19.04 -19.38 -33.73
CA ILE A 264 -19.99 -19.11 -32.66
C ILE A 264 -21.36 -18.79 -33.24
N SER A 265 -22.43 -19.04 -32.53
CA SER A 265 -23.79 -18.71 -32.95
C SER A 265 -24.09 -17.21 -32.84
N THR A 266 -23.68 -16.60 -31.76
CA THR A 266 -23.82 -15.17 -31.49
C THR A 266 -22.68 -14.70 -30.57
N VAL A 267 -22.34 -13.42 -30.60
CA VAL A 267 -21.48 -12.83 -29.55
C VAL A 267 -22.28 -12.76 -28.24
N PRO A 268 -21.80 -13.36 -27.14
CA PRO A 268 -22.53 -13.35 -25.87
C PRO A 268 -22.72 -11.91 -25.35
N LYS A 269 -23.77 -11.72 -24.55
CA LYS A 269 -23.99 -10.45 -23.88
C LYS A 269 -22.96 -10.28 -22.76
N ASP A 270 -22.40 -9.10 -22.66
CA ASP A 270 -21.55 -8.73 -21.52
C ASP A 270 -22.46 -8.49 -20.30
N PRO A 271 -22.31 -9.26 -19.21
CA PRO A 271 -23.14 -9.12 -18.02
C PRO A 271 -23.00 -7.74 -17.34
N PHE A 272 -21.91 -7.01 -17.64
CA PHE A 272 -21.71 -5.63 -17.18
C PHE A 272 -22.24 -4.56 -18.18
N GLY A 273 -22.74 -4.99 -19.36
CA GLY A 273 -23.38 -4.12 -20.33
C GLY A 273 -22.45 -3.38 -21.28
N GLY A 274 -21.15 -3.63 -21.24
CA GLY A 274 -20.16 -2.94 -22.08
C GLY A 274 -20.00 -3.53 -23.49
N GLY A 275 -20.44 -4.77 -23.72
CA GLY A 275 -20.19 -5.54 -24.93
C GLY A 275 -18.74 -6.01 -25.05
N TYR A 276 -18.53 -7.05 -25.88
CA TYR A 276 -17.19 -7.55 -26.17
C TYR A 276 -16.74 -7.09 -27.55
N TYR A 277 -15.44 -6.84 -27.72
CA TYR A 277 -14.84 -6.50 -29.01
C TYR A 277 -13.46 -7.12 -29.15
N TRP A 278 -13.03 -7.29 -30.41
CA TRP A 278 -11.69 -7.75 -30.73
C TRP A 278 -10.75 -6.55 -30.79
N ASP A 279 -9.76 -6.53 -29.94
CA ASP A 279 -8.70 -5.53 -29.97
C ASP A 279 -7.57 -6.00 -30.90
N LYS A 280 -7.35 -5.27 -31.99
CA LYS A 280 -6.34 -5.59 -32.99
C LYS A 280 -4.91 -5.33 -32.51
N GLU A 281 -4.74 -4.39 -31.60
CA GLU A 281 -3.41 -4.03 -31.09
C GLU A 281 -2.88 -5.10 -30.15
N THR A 282 -3.70 -5.54 -29.22
CA THR A 282 -3.34 -6.59 -28.26
C THR A 282 -3.58 -8.00 -28.79
N GLY A 283 -4.38 -8.15 -29.86
CA GLY A 283 -4.79 -9.46 -30.38
C GLY A 283 -5.66 -10.25 -29.41
N ARG A 284 -6.52 -9.58 -28.65
CA ARG A 284 -7.31 -10.17 -27.57
C ARG A 284 -8.75 -9.67 -27.57
N VAL A 285 -9.60 -10.39 -26.85
CA VAL A 285 -10.96 -9.96 -26.56
C VAL A 285 -10.96 -9.00 -25.40
N GLN A 286 -11.56 -7.83 -25.59
CA GLN A 286 -11.76 -6.81 -24.59
C GLN A 286 -13.24 -6.63 -24.29
N SER A 287 -13.57 -6.22 -23.06
CA SER A 287 -14.89 -5.78 -22.67
C SER A 287 -14.97 -4.25 -22.71
N GLY A 288 -16.06 -3.70 -23.18
CA GLY A 288 -16.35 -2.28 -23.10
C GLY A 288 -16.62 -1.78 -21.69
N PHE A 289 -16.77 -2.69 -20.73
CA PHE A 289 -16.88 -2.39 -19.33
C PHE A 289 -15.49 -2.41 -18.68
N ASP A 290 -15.04 -1.28 -18.15
CA ASP A 290 -13.89 -1.21 -17.26
C ASP A 290 -14.40 -1.02 -15.82
N PRO A 291 -14.39 -2.08 -14.99
CA PRO A 291 -14.87 -1.97 -13.62
C PRO A 291 -13.94 -1.16 -12.70
N SER A 292 -12.77 -0.76 -13.18
CA SER A 292 -11.84 0.11 -12.47
C SER A 292 -11.92 1.59 -12.90
N GLY A 293 -12.69 1.89 -13.97
CA GLY A 293 -12.80 3.23 -14.54
C GLY A 293 -14.20 3.85 -14.40
N PRO A 294 -14.32 5.17 -14.57
CA PRO A 294 -15.64 5.81 -14.71
C PRO A 294 -16.35 5.23 -15.95
N LYS A 295 -17.65 4.93 -15.83
CA LYS A 295 -18.48 4.46 -16.96
C LYS A 295 -18.23 5.36 -18.16
N ARG A 296 -17.60 4.84 -19.22
CA ARG A 296 -17.58 5.53 -20.49
C ARG A 296 -19.03 5.64 -20.96
N PRO A 297 -19.51 6.84 -21.35
CA PRO A 297 -20.83 6.94 -21.95
C PRO A 297 -20.85 6.03 -23.19
N ALA A 298 -21.91 5.23 -23.32
CA ALA A 298 -22.11 4.35 -24.47
C ALA A 298 -21.86 5.17 -25.74
N SER A 299 -20.95 4.72 -26.60
CA SER A 299 -20.67 5.31 -27.90
C SER A 299 -21.93 5.18 -28.77
N GLY A 300 -22.81 6.18 -28.72
CA GLY A 300 -24.10 6.13 -29.45
C GLY A 300 -25.04 7.30 -29.18
N SER A 301 -24.57 8.40 -28.62
CA SER A 301 -25.31 9.68 -28.68
C SER A 301 -24.43 10.75 -29.30
N SER A 302 -24.54 10.90 -30.62
CA SER A 302 -24.12 12.09 -31.33
C SER A 302 -24.75 13.31 -30.61
N CYS A 303 -23.89 14.15 -30.04
CA CYS A 303 -24.29 15.40 -29.41
C CYS A 303 -24.76 16.33 -30.55
N SER A 304 -26.08 16.38 -30.83
CA SER A 304 -26.72 17.30 -31.77
C SER A 304 -26.94 18.69 -31.20
N SER A 305 -26.22 19.11 -30.15
CA SER A 305 -26.40 20.39 -29.48
C SER A 305 -25.16 21.31 -29.48
N CYS A 306 -24.16 21.07 -30.35
CA CYS A 306 -23.00 21.96 -30.50
C CYS A 306 -22.98 22.81 -31.77
N GLU A 307 -24.11 22.87 -32.53
CA GLU A 307 -24.25 23.80 -33.65
C GLU A 307 -25.42 24.76 -33.36
N LYS A 308 -25.23 25.76 -32.56
CA LYS A 308 -25.95 27.03 -32.57
C LYS A 308 -25.45 27.95 -31.44
N SER A 309 -24.33 28.61 -31.66
CA SER A 309 -24.06 29.96 -31.14
C SER A 309 -22.80 30.49 -31.83
N GLY A 310 -23.01 31.02 -33.02
CA GLY A 310 -22.04 31.73 -33.83
C GLY A 310 -22.79 32.60 -34.80
N SER A 311 -23.30 33.74 -34.33
CA SER A 311 -23.62 34.93 -35.07
C SER A 311 -23.60 36.11 -34.12
#